data_3d52d25a1e591492945e98036a767d9f
#
_entry.id   3d52d25a1e591492945e98036a767d9f
#
_cell.length_a   1.000
_cell.length_b   1.000
_cell.length_c   1.000
_cell.angle_alpha   90.00
_cell.angle_beta   90.00
_cell.angle_gamma   90.00
#
_symmetry.space_group_name_H-M   'P 1'
#
loop_
_entity.id
_entity.type
_entity.pdbx_description
1 polymer ?
#
loop_
_entity_poly.entity_id
_entity_poly.type
_entity_poly.pdbx_seq_one_letter_code
_entity_poly.pdbx_strand_id
1 'polypeptide(L)'
;MSPFRISAFQSQTYQAAVILVVGLLMASTSQAENQKPEEPASFYDPVERNIEGWTIAVDPMLLNEANKEAGEKAMKALANHLQRITYIVPEKQLARLREMRIWLELNNPVLGNMQYHPGKDWLVKNGHDPRLVKHVHIPKAKHLTDRHMWAKHPYVVLHELAHAYHDQILDFNHPEVLAAYNASKEAGIYDEVLLYTGKKVRHYGLNNQMEYFAESTEAYFGVNDFYPFVRAELKEHDPRMYKQLEKIWGPIK
;
A
#
# COMPACT_ATOMS: atom_id res chain seq x y z
N MET A 1 -58.29 -4.30 -15.37
CA MET A 1 -58.39 -5.22 -16.51
C MET A 1 -57.59 -4.64 -17.66
N SER A 2 -56.43 -5.15 -17.94
CA SER A 2 -55.75 -5.07 -19.23
C SER A 2 -54.48 -5.94 -19.15
N PRO A 3 -54.22 -6.78 -20.15
CA PRO A 3 -53.32 -7.91 -19.99
C PRO A 3 -51.88 -7.59 -20.41
N PHE A 4 -50.96 -8.26 -19.73
CA PHE A 4 -49.54 -8.38 -20.06
C PHE A 4 -49.32 -8.94 -21.48
N ARG A 5 -48.46 -8.27 -22.26
CA ARG A 5 -47.87 -8.82 -23.48
C ARG A 5 -46.47 -9.33 -23.19
N ILE A 6 -46.31 -10.63 -23.40
CA ILE A 6 -45.04 -11.35 -23.45
C ILE A 6 -44.46 -11.15 -24.86
N SER A 7 -43.25 -10.61 -24.96
CA SER A 7 -42.50 -10.53 -26.22
C SER A 7 -41.51 -11.69 -26.32
N ALA A 8 -41.64 -12.44 -27.43
CA ALA A 8 -40.88 -13.64 -27.70
C ALA A 8 -39.41 -13.33 -28.11
N PHE A 9 -38.50 -14.14 -27.59
CA PHE A 9 -37.12 -14.21 -28.02
C PHE A 9 -37.02 -14.93 -29.38
N GLN A 10 -36.51 -14.25 -30.40
CA GLN A 10 -36.11 -14.88 -31.66
C GLN A 10 -34.65 -15.32 -31.59
N SER A 11 -34.44 -16.61 -31.72
CA SER A 11 -33.15 -17.26 -31.94
C SER A 11 -32.69 -17.04 -33.38
N GLN A 12 -31.55 -16.42 -33.61
CA GLN A 12 -30.87 -16.40 -34.90
C GLN A 12 -29.84 -17.52 -34.98
N THR A 13 -30.13 -18.49 -35.84
CA THR A 13 -29.23 -19.54 -36.29
C THR A 13 -28.23 -18.95 -37.29
N TYR A 14 -26.94 -19.05 -37.03
CA TYR A 14 -25.89 -18.75 -38.02
C TYR A 14 -25.55 -20.03 -38.80
N GLN A 15 -25.84 -20.01 -40.10
CA GLN A 15 -25.35 -21.00 -41.05
C GLN A 15 -23.87 -20.76 -41.37
N ALA A 16 -23.07 -21.81 -41.24
CA ALA A 16 -21.67 -21.83 -41.62
C ALA A 16 -21.55 -21.90 -43.16
N ALA A 17 -20.94 -20.90 -43.76
CA ALA A 17 -20.49 -20.96 -45.16
C ALA A 17 -19.03 -21.47 -45.19
N VAL A 18 -18.86 -22.66 -45.77
CA VAL A 18 -17.55 -23.23 -46.09
C VAL A 18 -17.06 -22.58 -47.38
N ILE A 19 -16.01 -21.76 -47.30
CA ILE A 19 -15.28 -21.30 -48.50
C ILE A 19 -13.95 -22.05 -48.54
N LEU A 20 -13.84 -22.91 -49.54
CA LEU A 20 -12.62 -23.61 -49.91
C LEU A 20 -11.73 -22.62 -50.70
N VAL A 21 -10.59 -22.18 -50.13
CA VAL A 21 -9.56 -21.45 -50.85
C VAL A 21 -8.32 -22.34 -50.96
N VAL A 22 -8.06 -22.76 -52.19
CA VAL A 22 -6.88 -23.50 -52.61
C VAL A 22 -5.67 -22.55 -52.66
N GLY A 23 -4.69 -22.95 -52.01
CA GLY A 23 -3.27 -22.73 -51.98
C GLY A 23 -2.59 -21.55 -52.67
N LEU A 24 -1.68 -20.97 -51.97
CA LEU A 24 -0.32 -20.69 -52.47
C LEU A 24 0.61 -20.72 -51.26
N LEU A 25 1.45 -21.74 -51.16
CA LEU A 25 2.59 -21.73 -50.23
C LEU A 25 3.60 -20.66 -50.67
N MET A 26 3.54 -19.51 -50.05
CA MET A 26 4.65 -18.58 -50.00
C MET A 26 5.40 -18.86 -48.69
N ALA A 27 6.57 -19.42 -48.81
CA ALA A 27 7.52 -19.55 -47.71
C ALA A 27 7.98 -18.15 -47.28
N SER A 28 7.29 -17.54 -46.32
CA SER A 28 7.81 -16.40 -45.58
C SER A 28 8.85 -16.93 -44.60
N THR A 29 10.10 -16.75 -44.93
CA THR A 29 11.22 -16.85 -43.99
C THR A 29 10.98 -15.79 -42.90
N SER A 30 10.42 -16.24 -41.77
CA SER A 30 10.40 -15.46 -40.53
C SER A 30 11.85 -15.23 -40.14
N GLN A 31 12.34 -14.00 -40.40
CA GLN A 31 13.51 -13.50 -39.69
C GLN A 31 13.13 -13.45 -38.23
N ALA A 32 13.64 -14.41 -37.45
CA ALA A 32 13.70 -14.26 -36.01
C ALA A 32 14.57 -13.02 -35.75
N GLU A 33 13.95 -11.89 -35.50
CA GLU A 33 14.65 -10.74 -34.91
C GLU A 33 15.31 -11.24 -33.63
N ASN A 34 16.62 -11.26 -33.68
CA ASN A 34 17.46 -11.47 -32.51
C ASN A 34 17.16 -10.32 -31.54
N GLN A 35 16.17 -10.49 -30.67
CA GLN A 35 15.98 -9.60 -29.54
C GLN A 35 17.25 -9.71 -28.71
N LYS A 36 18.10 -8.68 -28.83
CA LYS A 36 19.23 -8.45 -27.94
C LYS A 36 18.68 -8.59 -26.52
N PRO A 37 19.33 -9.38 -25.64
CA PRO A 37 18.90 -9.44 -24.24
C PRO A 37 18.77 -7.99 -23.73
N GLU A 38 17.61 -7.61 -23.24
CA GLU A 38 17.46 -6.32 -22.56
C GLU A 38 18.50 -6.25 -21.46
N GLU A 39 19.38 -5.27 -21.54
CA GLU A 39 20.31 -5.01 -20.44
C GLU A 39 19.48 -4.84 -19.17
N PRO A 40 19.89 -5.46 -18.05
CA PRO A 40 19.16 -5.33 -16.81
C PRO A 40 18.99 -3.85 -16.49
N ALA A 41 17.77 -3.43 -16.14
CA ALA A 41 17.45 -2.06 -15.83
C ALA A 41 18.49 -1.48 -14.86
N SER A 42 19.17 -0.42 -15.27
CA SER A 42 20.16 0.25 -14.43
C SER A 42 19.39 1.03 -13.35
N PHE A 43 19.44 0.55 -12.11
CA PHE A 43 18.87 1.26 -10.97
C PHE A 43 19.88 2.29 -10.45
N TYR A 44 19.38 3.47 -10.06
CA TYR A 44 20.21 4.52 -9.46
C TYR A 44 20.67 4.13 -8.05
N ASP A 45 21.78 4.70 -7.59
CA ASP A 45 22.22 4.57 -6.21
C ASP A 45 21.60 5.68 -5.36
N PRO A 46 20.82 5.33 -4.31
CA PRO A 46 20.19 6.32 -3.45
C PRO A 46 21.23 7.02 -2.56
N VAL A 47 20.93 8.25 -2.18
CA VAL A 47 21.71 9.01 -1.21
C VAL A 47 21.07 8.85 0.16
N GLU A 48 21.81 8.30 1.12
CA GLU A 48 21.29 8.15 2.48
C GLU A 48 21.19 9.50 3.20
N ARG A 49 20.08 9.72 3.89
CA ARG A 49 19.81 10.84 4.78
C ARG A 49 19.22 10.34 6.09
N ASN A 50 19.54 11.02 7.19
CA ASN A 50 18.83 10.81 8.44
C ASN A 50 17.75 11.88 8.60
N ILE A 51 16.49 11.45 8.82
CA ILE A 51 15.37 12.36 9.10
C ILE A 51 14.65 11.83 10.34
N GLU A 52 14.57 12.61 11.39
CA GLU A 52 13.92 12.29 12.68
C GLU A 52 14.38 10.96 13.29
N GLY A 53 15.60 10.51 12.96
CA GLY A 53 16.20 9.26 13.43
C GLY A 53 16.00 8.07 12.48
N TRP A 54 15.28 8.22 11.37
CA TRP A 54 15.18 7.18 10.34
C TRP A 54 16.24 7.33 9.25
N THR A 55 16.74 6.19 8.74
CA THR A 55 17.56 6.15 7.53
C THR A 55 16.67 6.18 6.30
N ILE A 56 16.80 7.23 5.50
CA ILE A 56 16.04 7.45 4.27
C ILE A 56 16.97 7.27 3.07
N ALA A 57 16.66 6.31 2.18
CA ALA A 57 17.28 6.16 0.87
C ALA A 57 16.60 7.14 -0.10
N VAL A 58 17.26 8.24 -0.44
CA VAL A 58 16.68 9.34 -1.24
C VAL A 58 17.15 9.22 -2.69
N ASP A 59 16.20 9.30 -3.63
CA ASP A 59 16.47 9.44 -5.06
C ASP A 59 17.35 10.67 -5.31
N PRO A 60 18.54 10.53 -5.96
CA PRO A 60 19.41 11.66 -6.29
C PRO A 60 18.71 12.77 -7.09
N MET A 61 17.67 12.43 -7.85
CA MET A 61 16.88 13.41 -8.58
C MET A 61 16.18 14.42 -7.67
N LEU A 62 15.84 14.05 -6.42
CA LEU A 62 15.28 14.98 -5.43
C LEU A 62 16.32 15.96 -4.86
N LEU A 63 17.60 15.70 -5.08
CA LEU A 63 18.72 16.49 -4.54
C LEU A 63 19.38 17.40 -5.59
N ASN A 64 19.02 17.27 -6.86
CA ASN A 64 19.57 18.08 -7.93
C ASN A 64 18.90 19.48 -8.02
N GLU A 65 19.57 20.44 -8.62
CA GLU A 65 19.07 21.84 -8.74
C GLU A 65 17.71 21.92 -9.48
N ALA A 66 17.46 21.05 -10.46
CA ALA A 66 16.20 21.07 -11.23
C ALA A 66 14.96 20.71 -10.39
N ASN A 67 15.13 19.88 -9.34
CA ASN A 67 14.05 19.41 -8.48
C ASN A 67 14.20 19.86 -7.02
N LYS A 68 15.14 20.77 -6.73
CA LYS A 68 15.50 21.19 -5.36
C LYS A 68 14.28 21.58 -4.53
N GLU A 69 13.42 22.43 -5.05
CA GLU A 69 12.22 22.88 -4.35
C GLU A 69 11.28 21.70 -4.00
N ALA A 70 11.06 20.79 -4.96
CA ALA A 70 10.23 19.61 -4.75
C ALA A 70 10.84 18.66 -3.72
N GLY A 71 12.16 18.45 -3.79
CA GLY A 71 12.92 17.63 -2.85
C GLY A 71 12.88 18.17 -1.42
N GLU A 72 13.16 19.47 -1.24
CA GLU A 72 13.10 20.13 0.07
C GLU A 72 11.69 20.06 0.68
N LYS A 73 10.65 20.32 -0.12
CA LYS A 73 9.26 20.20 0.33
C LYS A 73 8.90 18.78 0.75
N ALA A 74 9.30 17.78 -0.05
CA ALA A 74 9.03 16.38 0.24
C ALA A 74 9.75 15.92 1.52
N MET A 75 11.03 16.23 1.68
CA MET A 75 11.79 15.88 2.88
C MET A 75 11.24 16.58 4.13
N LYS A 76 10.82 17.84 4.03
CA LYS A 76 10.15 18.55 5.13
C LYS A 76 8.81 17.93 5.49
N ALA A 77 8.02 17.51 4.50
CA ALA A 77 6.74 16.84 4.73
C ALA A 77 6.95 15.45 5.36
N LEU A 78 7.94 14.68 4.90
CA LEU A 78 8.32 13.41 5.51
C LEU A 78 8.77 13.61 6.96
N ALA A 79 9.62 14.62 7.22
CA ALA A 79 10.03 14.96 8.57
C ALA A 79 8.84 15.25 9.49
N ASN A 80 7.81 15.94 8.99
CA ASN A 80 6.59 16.19 9.76
C ASN A 80 5.82 14.89 10.09
N HIS A 81 5.68 13.96 9.15
CA HIS A 81 5.08 12.65 9.42
C HIS A 81 5.87 11.90 10.50
N LEU A 82 7.19 11.81 10.35
CA LEU A 82 8.07 11.08 11.27
C LEU A 82 8.12 11.73 12.66
N GLN A 83 8.17 13.05 12.73
CA GLN A 83 8.15 13.78 13.99
C GLN A 83 6.86 13.53 14.78
N ARG A 84 5.69 13.51 14.11
CA ARG A 84 4.44 13.14 14.76
C ARG A 84 4.50 11.74 15.36
N ILE A 85 5.09 10.78 14.65
CA ILE A 85 5.28 9.41 15.13
C ILE A 85 6.17 9.39 16.37
N THR A 86 7.23 10.23 16.44
CA THR A 86 8.09 10.29 17.62
C THR A 86 7.37 10.77 18.89
N TYR A 87 6.33 11.58 18.76
CA TYR A 87 5.55 12.06 19.90
C TYR A 87 4.49 11.08 20.40
N ILE A 88 3.96 10.23 19.52
CA ILE A 88 2.80 9.39 19.84
C ILE A 88 3.16 7.94 20.15
N VAL A 89 4.28 7.43 19.61
CA VAL A 89 4.73 6.05 19.82
C VAL A 89 5.65 5.95 21.03
N PRO A 90 5.42 5.02 21.98
CA PRO A 90 6.29 4.81 23.12
C PRO A 90 7.74 4.51 22.73
N GLU A 91 8.71 5.00 23.51
CA GLU A 91 10.14 5.01 23.17
C GLU A 91 10.70 3.63 22.78
N LYS A 92 10.28 2.57 23.47
CA LYS A 92 10.72 1.19 23.16
C LYS A 92 10.32 0.76 21.75
N GLN A 93 9.10 1.03 21.34
CA GLN A 93 8.57 0.70 20.01
C GLN A 93 9.09 1.66 18.96
N LEU A 94 9.25 2.93 19.32
CA LEU A 94 9.85 3.94 18.45
C LEU A 94 11.29 3.57 18.06
N ALA A 95 12.10 3.08 19.00
CA ALA A 95 13.44 2.60 18.69
C ALA A 95 13.43 1.49 17.64
N ARG A 96 12.45 0.57 17.71
CA ARG A 96 12.27 -0.49 16.70
C ARG A 96 11.77 0.04 15.37
N LEU A 97 10.85 1.02 15.37
CA LEU A 97 10.39 1.66 14.13
C LEU A 97 11.51 2.40 13.40
N ARG A 98 12.45 3.00 14.13
CA ARG A 98 13.62 3.69 13.54
C ARG A 98 14.60 2.74 12.84
N GLU A 99 14.53 1.44 13.11
CA GLU A 99 15.30 0.43 12.37
C GLU A 99 14.71 0.16 10.97
N MET A 100 13.42 0.50 10.73
CA MET A 100 12.75 0.31 9.45
C MET A 100 13.23 1.38 8.47
N ARG A 101 13.73 0.95 7.32
CA ARG A 101 14.26 1.86 6.30
C ARG A 101 13.14 2.40 5.42
N ILE A 102 13.30 3.63 4.96
CA ILE A 102 12.36 4.30 4.06
C ILE A 102 13.09 4.63 2.76
N TRP A 103 12.43 4.42 1.63
CA TRP A 103 12.92 4.78 0.30
C TRP A 103 12.01 5.85 -0.30
N LEU A 104 12.59 6.99 -0.67
CA LEU A 104 11.87 8.15 -1.19
C LEU A 104 12.30 8.44 -2.62
N GLU A 105 11.36 8.37 -3.58
CA GLU A 105 11.59 8.70 -4.99
C GLU A 105 10.89 10.00 -5.41
N LEU A 106 11.49 10.66 -6.41
CA LEU A 106 10.86 11.81 -7.04
C LEU A 106 9.55 11.38 -7.74
N ASN A 107 9.62 10.38 -8.61
CA ASN A 107 8.48 9.88 -9.36
C ASN A 107 8.79 8.51 -9.99
N ASN A 108 8.44 7.44 -9.31
CA ASN A 108 8.53 6.11 -9.87
C ASN A 108 7.55 5.97 -11.05
N PRO A 109 7.98 5.48 -12.23
CA PRO A 109 7.12 5.40 -13.41
C PRO A 109 6.03 4.33 -13.32
N VAL A 110 6.22 3.30 -12.49
CA VAL A 110 5.33 2.14 -12.41
C VAL A 110 4.53 2.13 -11.09
N LEU A 111 5.22 2.29 -9.96
CA LEU A 111 4.60 2.24 -8.64
C LEU A 111 3.92 3.57 -8.31
N GLY A 112 2.64 3.49 -7.95
CA GLY A 112 1.80 4.67 -7.74
C GLY A 112 1.54 5.03 -6.29
N ASN A 113 1.50 4.04 -5.40
CA ASN A 113 1.10 4.20 -4.00
C ASN A 113 2.29 3.98 -3.06
N MET A 114 2.24 4.59 -1.88
CA MET A 114 3.13 4.21 -0.79
C MET A 114 2.88 2.75 -0.45
N GLN A 115 3.93 2.01 -0.11
CA GLN A 115 3.82 0.59 0.21
C GLN A 115 5.09 0.07 0.89
N TYR A 116 4.92 -0.93 1.74
CA TYR A 116 6.03 -1.72 2.27
C TYR A 116 6.32 -2.92 1.37
N HIS A 117 7.60 -3.26 1.17
CA HIS A 117 8.03 -4.39 0.34
C HIS A 117 8.54 -5.55 1.20
N PRO A 118 7.71 -6.56 1.52
CA PRO A 118 8.12 -7.66 2.39
C PRO A 118 9.10 -8.65 1.75
N GLY A 119 9.04 -8.83 0.42
CA GLY A 119 9.79 -9.87 -0.29
C GLY A 119 10.48 -9.39 -1.55
N LYS A 120 11.66 -9.98 -1.84
CA LYS A 120 12.48 -9.65 -3.00
C LYS A 120 11.93 -10.23 -4.30
N ASP A 121 11.33 -11.42 -4.25
CA ASP A 121 10.92 -12.16 -5.44
C ASP A 121 9.89 -11.41 -6.29
N TRP A 122 8.92 -10.77 -5.62
CA TRP A 122 7.94 -9.95 -6.31
C TRP A 122 8.58 -8.75 -7.01
N LEU A 123 9.54 -8.08 -6.35
CA LEU A 123 10.28 -6.94 -6.93
C LEU A 123 11.00 -7.36 -8.21
N VAL A 124 11.79 -8.44 -8.14
CA VAL A 124 12.55 -8.95 -9.29
C VAL A 124 11.62 -9.37 -10.42
N LYS A 125 10.56 -10.14 -10.10
CA LYS A 125 9.60 -10.62 -11.10
C LYS A 125 8.89 -9.49 -11.86
N ASN A 126 8.70 -8.33 -11.21
CA ASN A 126 8.01 -7.18 -11.79
C ASN A 126 8.97 -6.08 -12.25
N GLY A 127 10.28 -6.36 -12.35
CA GLY A 127 11.28 -5.42 -12.88
C GLY A 127 11.57 -4.22 -11.97
N HIS A 128 11.31 -4.34 -10.67
CA HIS A 128 11.62 -3.31 -9.68
C HIS A 128 13.00 -3.52 -9.05
N ASP A 129 13.55 -2.46 -8.48
CA ASP A 129 14.81 -2.53 -7.76
C ASP A 129 14.72 -3.51 -6.59
N PRO A 130 15.51 -4.62 -6.59
CA PRO A 130 15.47 -5.61 -5.53
C PRO A 130 15.94 -5.08 -4.16
N ARG A 131 16.61 -3.93 -4.13
CA ARG A 131 17.04 -3.26 -2.89
C ARG A 131 15.90 -2.60 -2.13
N LEU A 132 14.72 -2.44 -2.75
CA LEU A 132 13.49 -1.99 -2.07
C LEU A 132 12.98 -3.00 -1.03
N VAL A 133 13.48 -4.24 -1.03
CA VAL A 133 13.08 -5.26 -0.04
C VAL A 133 13.26 -4.74 1.39
N LYS A 134 12.25 -4.96 2.23
CA LYS A 134 12.17 -4.50 3.63
C LYS A 134 12.22 -2.97 3.80
N HIS A 135 11.92 -2.19 2.76
CA HIS A 135 11.77 -0.75 2.85
C HIS A 135 10.29 -0.35 2.79
N VAL A 136 9.95 0.67 3.56
CA VAL A 136 8.77 1.51 3.29
C VAL A 136 9.10 2.38 2.08
N HIS A 137 8.34 2.24 1.01
CA HIS A 137 8.60 2.90 -0.26
C HIS A 137 7.60 4.03 -0.53
N ILE A 138 8.11 5.23 -0.72
CA ILE A 138 7.36 6.42 -1.12
C ILE A 138 7.71 6.71 -2.58
N PRO A 139 6.98 6.13 -3.55
CA PRO A 139 7.38 6.16 -4.96
C PRO A 139 7.19 7.51 -5.62
N LYS A 140 6.45 8.42 -5.00
CA LYS A 140 6.16 9.76 -5.54
C LYS A 140 6.23 10.80 -4.44
N ALA A 141 7.29 11.58 -4.41
CA ALA A 141 7.52 12.64 -3.43
C ALA A 141 6.34 13.62 -3.31
N LYS A 142 5.61 13.88 -4.42
CA LYS A 142 4.41 14.73 -4.42
C LYS A 142 3.30 14.26 -3.48
N HIS A 143 3.21 12.96 -3.19
CA HIS A 143 2.18 12.44 -2.28
C HIS A 143 2.35 12.94 -0.85
N LEU A 144 3.58 13.21 -0.43
CA LEU A 144 3.87 13.79 0.89
C LEU A 144 3.39 15.25 1.03
N THR A 145 3.16 15.94 -0.09
CA THR A 145 2.77 17.35 -0.12
C THR A 145 1.35 17.57 -0.63
N ASP A 146 0.65 16.50 -1.01
CA ASP A 146 -0.70 16.55 -1.54
C ASP A 146 -1.73 16.81 -0.41
N ARG A 147 -2.50 17.89 -0.53
CA ARG A 147 -3.55 18.25 0.45
C ARG A 147 -4.62 17.17 0.59
N HIS A 148 -4.95 16.46 -0.49
CA HIS A 148 -5.92 15.37 -0.45
C HIS A 148 -5.39 14.20 0.38
N MET A 149 -4.11 13.84 0.20
CA MET A 149 -3.47 12.80 1.02
C MET A 149 -3.43 13.17 2.49
N TRP A 150 -3.11 14.42 2.84
CA TRP A 150 -3.16 14.89 4.23
C TRP A 150 -4.57 14.87 4.84
N ALA A 151 -5.59 15.16 4.05
CA ALA A 151 -6.98 15.14 4.51
C ALA A 151 -7.54 13.71 4.62
N LYS A 152 -7.19 12.86 3.65
CA LYS A 152 -7.66 11.47 3.58
C LYS A 152 -6.92 10.55 4.55
N HIS A 153 -5.59 10.57 4.53
CA HIS A 153 -4.74 9.56 5.14
C HIS A 153 -3.53 10.19 5.85
N PRO A 154 -3.78 10.98 6.92
CA PRO A 154 -2.75 11.77 7.59
C PRO A 154 -1.68 10.93 8.30
N TYR A 155 -1.91 9.63 8.47
CA TYR A 155 -1.00 8.68 9.09
C TYR A 155 -0.46 7.61 8.12
N VAL A 156 -0.56 7.83 6.79
CA VAL A 156 -0.11 6.87 5.78
C VAL A 156 1.33 6.38 5.99
N VAL A 157 2.26 7.24 6.43
CA VAL A 157 3.64 6.82 6.73
C VAL A 157 3.70 5.88 7.93
N LEU A 158 2.86 6.08 8.95
CA LEU A 158 2.73 5.16 10.08
C LEU A 158 2.11 3.83 9.65
N HIS A 159 1.13 3.86 8.75
CA HIS A 159 0.52 2.67 8.14
C HIS A 159 1.59 1.76 7.52
N GLU A 160 2.43 2.32 6.64
CA GLU A 160 3.51 1.56 5.99
C GLU A 160 4.59 1.09 6.98
N LEU A 161 4.90 1.91 7.97
CA LEU A 161 5.80 1.51 9.06
C LEU A 161 5.19 0.41 9.94
N ALA A 162 3.86 0.38 10.10
CA ALA A 162 3.18 -0.71 10.80
C ALA A 162 3.27 -2.03 10.03
N HIS A 163 3.17 -2.01 8.69
CA HIS A 163 3.46 -3.20 7.88
C HIS A 163 4.90 -3.68 8.08
N ALA A 164 5.86 -2.77 8.06
CA ALA A 164 7.27 -3.11 8.30
C ALA A 164 7.48 -3.72 9.70
N TYR A 165 6.85 -3.14 10.72
CA TYR A 165 6.89 -3.66 12.09
C TYR A 165 6.22 -5.04 12.20
N HIS A 166 5.06 -5.22 11.56
CA HIS A 166 4.33 -6.48 11.55
C HIS A 166 5.16 -7.60 10.93
N ASP A 167 5.82 -7.33 9.79
CA ASP A 167 6.68 -8.30 9.11
C ASP A 167 7.97 -8.61 9.89
N GLN A 168 8.71 -7.56 10.31
CA GLN A 168 10.09 -7.72 10.77
C GLN A 168 10.21 -7.98 12.28
N ILE A 169 9.18 -7.62 13.07
CA ILE A 169 9.21 -7.73 14.52
C ILE A 169 8.22 -8.78 15.04
N LEU A 170 7.01 -8.85 14.44
CA LEU A 170 5.94 -9.71 14.93
C LEU A 170 5.80 -11.02 14.12
N ASP A 171 6.17 -11.03 12.84
CA ASP A 171 5.73 -11.96 11.80
C ASP A 171 4.29 -11.66 11.34
N PHE A 172 4.04 -11.69 10.01
CA PHE A 172 2.70 -11.48 9.43
C PHE A 172 1.66 -12.49 9.87
N ASN A 173 2.10 -13.66 10.33
CA ASN A 173 1.23 -14.70 10.89
C ASN A 173 1.18 -14.65 12.43
N HIS A 174 1.49 -13.50 13.05
CA HIS A 174 1.41 -13.33 14.49
C HIS A 174 0.06 -13.86 15.01
N PRO A 175 0.05 -14.90 15.87
CA PRO A 175 -1.17 -15.68 16.14
C PRO A 175 -2.28 -14.85 16.77
N GLU A 176 -1.96 -13.89 17.64
CA GLU A 176 -2.96 -13.06 18.31
C GLU A 176 -3.56 -12.00 17.36
N VAL A 177 -2.77 -11.44 16.43
CA VAL A 177 -3.26 -10.52 15.38
C VAL A 177 -4.16 -11.28 14.41
N LEU A 178 -3.72 -12.46 13.96
CA LEU A 178 -4.50 -13.30 13.06
C LEU A 178 -5.81 -13.77 13.71
N ALA A 179 -5.80 -14.12 14.99
CA ALA A 179 -7.00 -14.49 15.73
C ALA A 179 -7.99 -13.32 15.88
N ALA A 180 -7.48 -12.09 16.13
CA ALA A 180 -8.30 -10.90 16.17
C ALA A 180 -8.93 -10.59 14.81
N TYR A 181 -8.14 -10.65 13.73
CA TYR A 181 -8.60 -10.48 12.35
C TYR A 181 -9.71 -11.47 11.98
N ASN A 182 -9.49 -12.77 12.21
CA ASN A 182 -10.48 -13.79 11.88
C ASN A 182 -11.79 -13.59 12.65
N ALA A 183 -11.70 -13.22 13.92
CA ALA A 183 -12.87 -12.99 14.75
C ALA A 183 -13.64 -11.72 14.36
N SER A 184 -12.96 -10.64 13.95
CA SER A 184 -13.61 -9.42 13.46
C SER A 184 -14.34 -9.69 12.13
N LYS A 185 -13.74 -10.51 11.28
CA LYS A 185 -14.33 -10.95 10.01
C LYS A 185 -15.55 -11.85 10.21
N GLU A 186 -15.47 -12.81 11.12
CA GLU A 186 -16.59 -13.68 11.46
C GLU A 186 -17.77 -12.89 12.06
N ALA A 187 -17.48 -11.89 12.88
CA ALA A 187 -18.49 -11.01 13.47
C ALA A 187 -19.10 -10.00 12.50
N GLY A 188 -18.52 -9.81 11.30
CA GLY A 188 -19.01 -8.89 10.29
C GLY A 188 -18.93 -7.40 10.66
N ILE A 189 -18.16 -7.06 11.72
CA ILE A 189 -18.15 -5.69 12.28
C ILE A 189 -17.56 -4.65 11.32
N TYR A 190 -16.84 -5.09 10.30
CA TYR A 190 -16.19 -4.25 9.30
C TYR A 190 -16.77 -4.36 7.88
N ASP A 191 -17.90 -5.08 7.71
CA ASP A 191 -18.51 -5.29 6.39
C ASP A 191 -19.09 -4.00 5.81
N GLU A 192 -19.60 -3.10 6.67
CA GLU A 192 -20.13 -1.80 6.28
C GLU A 192 -19.81 -0.76 7.35
N VAL A 193 -18.78 0.06 7.12
CA VAL A 193 -18.33 1.13 8.01
C VAL A 193 -18.28 2.48 7.30
N LEU A 194 -18.21 3.57 8.06
CA LEU A 194 -18.00 4.89 7.49
C LEU A 194 -16.58 5.04 6.95
N LEU A 195 -16.47 5.59 5.74
CA LEU A 195 -15.25 6.16 5.19
C LEU A 195 -15.21 7.64 5.57
N TYR A 196 -14.03 8.27 5.62
CA TYR A 196 -13.86 9.71 5.91
C TYR A 196 -14.73 10.63 5.03
N THR A 197 -15.17 10.19 3.86
CA THR A 197 -16.09 10.91 2.96
C THR A 197 -17.55 10.86 3.38
N GLY A 198 -17.91 10.12 4.45
CA GLY A 198 -19.27 9.85 4.89
C GLY A 198 -19.98 8.69 4.15
N LYS A 199 -19.33 8.06 3.18
CA LYS A 199 -19.88 6.87 2.52
C LYS A 199 -19.73 5.65 3.42
N LYS A 200 -20.68 4.71 3.33
CA LYS A 200 -20.54 3.39 3.94
C LYS A 200 -19.89 2.43 2.94
N VAL A 201 -18.87 1.76 3.38
CA VAL A 201 -18.06 0.84 2.56
C VAL A 201 -17.54 -0.32 3.41
N ARG A 202 -17.10 -1.39 2.76
CA ARG A 202 -16.32 -2.44 3.40
C ARG A 202 -14.98 -1.88 3.84
N HIS A 203 -14.58 -2.14 5.07
CA HIS A 203 -13.31 -1.67 5.63
C HIS A 203 -12.11 -2.28 4.87
N TYR A 204 -11.11 -1.45 4.58
CA TYR A 204 -9.91 -1.91 3.85
C TYR A 204 -9.12 -2.97 4.63
N GLY A 205 -9.08 -2.89 5.94
CA GLY A 205 -8.46 -3.88 6.83
C GLY A 205 -9.01 -5.32 6.69
N LEU A 206 -10.21 -5.51 6.09
CA LEU A 206 -10.71 -6.86 5.80
C LEU A 206 -10.00 -7.56 4.62
N ASN A 207 -9.11 -6.91 3.90
CA ASN A 207 -8.39 -7.53 2.79
C ASN A 207 -7.46 -8.64 3.28
N ASN A 208 -6.74 -8.40 4.37
CA ASN A 208 -5.89 -9.37 5.04
C ASN A 208 -5.51 -8.87 6.45
N GLN A 209 -4.86 -9.73 7.27
CA GLN A 209 -4.44 -9.37 8.62
C GLN A 209 -3.36 -8.28 8.67
N MET A 210 -2.62 -8.07 7.59
CA MET A 210 -1.58 -7.04 7.51
C MET A 210 -2.22 -5.66 7.42
N GLU A 211 -3.21 -5.50 6.52
CA GLU A 211 -4.00 -4.26 6.41
C GLU A 211 -4.80 -4.01 7.70
N TYR A 212 -5.40 -5.05 8.26
CA TYR A 212 -6.12 -4.93 9.52
C TYR A 212 -5.25 -4.39 10.66
N PHE A 213 -4.01 -4.87 10.77
CA PHE A 213 -3.05 -4.38 11.76
C PHE A 213 -2.65 -2.92 11.51
N ALA A 214 -2.34 -2.56 10.25
CA ALA A 214 -1.89 -1.22 9.88
C ALA A 214 -3.01 -0.17 10.08
N GLU A 215 -4.21 -0.43 9.57
CA GLU A 215 -5.40 0.42 9.75
C GLU A 215 -5.74 0.62 11.23
N SER A 216 -5.74 -0.48 12.01
CA SER A 216 -6.00 -0.40 13.45
C SER A 216 -4.90 0.34 14.21
N THR A 217 -3.65 0.30 13.73
CA THR A 217 -2.53 1.08 14.30
C THR A 217 -2.74 2.58 14.07
N GLU A 218 -3.24 2.99 12.91
CA GLU A 218 -3.60 4.39 12.66
C GLU A 218 -4.69 4.88 13.61
N ALA A 219 -5.77 4.12 13.76
CA ALA A 219 -6.84 4.45 14.70
C ALA A 219 -6.35 4.47 16.16
N TYR A 220 -5.40 3.61 16.52
CA TYR A 220 -4.85 3.52 17.86
C TYR A 220 -4.00 4.74 18.23
N PHE A 221 -3.17 5.24 17.32
CA PHE A 221 -2.26 6.36 17.57
C PHE A 221 -2.77 7.71 17.11
N GLY A 222 -3.63 7.74 16.09
CA GLY A 222 -4.00 8.97 15.41
C GLY A 222 -5.39 8.95 14.82
N VAL A 223 -5.47 9.04 13.51
CA VAL A 223 -6.72 9.06 12.74
C VAL A 223 -6.59 8.13 11.53
N ASN A 224 -7.53 7.20 11.42
CA ASN A 224 -7.73 6.34 10.26
C ASN A 224 -8.73 6.96 9.28
N ASP A 225 -8.71 6.59 8.00
CA ASP A 225 -9.69 7.04 7.00
C ASP A 225 -10.96 6.17 6.94
N PHE A 226 -10.97 5.01 7.60
CA PHE A 226 -12.14 4.17 7.84
C PHE A 226 -12.53 4.14 9.32
N TYR A 227 -13.83 4.04 9.62
CA TYR A 227 -14.30 3.79 10.98
C TYR A 227 -13.93 2.35 11.44
N PRO A 228 -13.36 2.30 12.66
CA PRO A 228 -13.15 3.33 13.69
C PRO A 228 -12.03 4.30 13.32
N PHE A 229 -12.33 5.59 13.43
CA PHE A 229 -11.39 6.65 13.03
C PHE A 229 -10.32 6.92 14.10
N VAL A 230 -10.69 6.76 15.37
CA VAL A 230 -9.82 7.10 16.49
C VAL A 230 -9.84 6.01 17.57
N ARG A 231 -8.87 6.07 18.47
CA ARG A 231 -8.65 5.08 19.52
C ARG A 231 -9.87 4.78 20.39
N ALA A 232 -10.66 5.78 20.75
CA ALA A 232 -11.85 5.57 21.59
C ALA A 232 -12.89 4.71 20.85
N GLU A 233 -13.11 5.01 19.58
CA GLU A 233 -14.02 4.24 18.72
C GLU A 233 -13.48 2.82 18.48
N LEU A 234 -12.16 2.66 18.23
CA LEU A 234 -11.53 1.35 18.09
C LEU A 234 -11.73 0.49 19.35
N LYS A 235 -11.60 1.09 20.54
CA LYS A 235 -11.80 0.39 21.80
C LYS A 235 -13.23 -0.13 21.99
N GLU A 236 -14.22 0.61 21.50
CA GLU A 236 -15.62 0.21 21.56
C GLU A 236 -16.00 -0.76 20.44
N HIS A 237 -15.55 -0.48 19.22
CA HIS A 237 -15.94 -1.23 18.03
C HIS A 237 -15.22 -2.59 17.93
N ASP A 238 -13.90 -2.62 18.21
CA ASP A 238 -13.08 -3.83 18.21
C ASP A 238 -12.18 -3.92 19.46
N PRO A 239 -12.76 -4.20 20.62
CA PRO A 239 -12.03 -4.28 21.88
C PRO A 239 -10.96 -5.39 21.89
N ARG A 240 -11.09 -6.38 21.01
CA ARG A 240 -10.12 -7.48 20.88
C ARG A 240 -8.83 -6.96 20.22
N MET A 241 -8.96 -6.29 19.07
CA MET A 241 -7.80 -5.69 18.41
C MET A 241 -7.18 -4.58 19.25
N TYR A 242 -7.99 -3.74 19.88
CA TYR A 242 -7.50 -2.71 20.81
C TYR A 242 -6.57 -3.30 21.88
N LYS A 243 -6.96 -4.41 22.53
CA LYS A 243 -6.12 -5.09 23.52
C LYS A 243 -4.81 -5.64 22.94
N GLN A 244 -4.83 -6.12 21.70
CA GLN A 244 -3.59 -6.56 21.04
C GLN A 244 -2.67 -5.39 20.77
N LEU A 245 -3.20 -4.26 20.32
CA LEU A 245 -2.39 -3.05 20.11
C LEU A 245 -1.79 -2.51 21.40
N GLU A 246 -2.53 -2.54 22.52
CA GLU A 246 -1.96 -2.20 23.83
C GLU A 246 -0.78 -3.09 24.23
N LYS A 247 -0.83 -4.40 23.95
CA LYS A 247 0.29 -5.32 24.20
C LYS A 247 1.49 -5.05 23.30
N ILE A 248 1.23 -4.80 22.01
CA ILE A 248 2.26 -4.62 20.97
C ILE A 248 2.91 -3.25 21.09
N TRP A 249 2.10 -2.21 21.08
CA TRP A 249 2.56 -0.82 21.06
C TRP A 249 2.79 -0.21 22.44
N GLY A 250 2.22 -0.81 23.48
CA GLY A 250 2.18 -0.27 24.82
C GLY A 250 0.96 0.65 25.06
N PRO A 251 0.59 0.87 26.33
CA PRO A 251 -0.52 1.74 26.67
C PRO A 251 -0.18 3.20 26.39
N ILE A 252 -1.10 3.92 25.79
CA ILE A 252 -1.01 5.38 25.64
C ILE A 252 -1.67 6.01 26.86
N LYS A 253 -0.89 6.74 27.61
CA LYS A 253 -1.32 7.45 28.82
C LYS A 253 -2.06 8.73 28.49
#